data_0d2a786590c000056b91e4dbe49613a8
#
_entry.id   0d2a786590c000056b91e4dbe49613a8
#
_cell.length_a   1.000
_cell.length_b   1.000
_cell.length_c   1.000
_cell.angle_alpha   90.00
_cell.angle_beta   90.00
_cell.angle_gamma   90.00
#
_symmetry.space_group_name_H-M   'P 1'
#
loop_
_entity.id
_entity.type
_entity.pdbx_description
1 polymer ?
#
loop_
_entity_poly.entity_id
_entity_poly.type
_entity_poly.pdbx_seq_one_letter_code
_entity_poly.pdbx_strand_id
1 'polypeptide(L)'
;VGRIKSLNDAQRNLIAEHIGIVKWTIFGHIKVNENAYGLSYDDLLQEGCLCLCDAAATYDGGRAKFATYAQVVVRNGLLTRLIIT
;
A
#
# COMPACT_ATOMS: atom_id res chain seq x y z
N VAL A 1 4.65 -7.16 -11.14
CA VAL A 1 3.84 -8.22 -11.70
C VAL A 1 4.06 -9.53 -10.96
N GLY A 2 5.29 -9.96 -10.84
CA GLY A 2 5.59 -11.23 -10.18
C GLY A 2 5.30 -11.26 -8.70
N ARG A 3 5.26 -10.10 -8.06
CA ARG A 3 5.16 -10.05 -6.61
C ARG A 3 3.79 -10.41 -6.05
N ILE A 4 2.75 -10.46 -6.86
CA ILE A 4 1.42 -10.87 -6.39
C ILE A 4 1.01 -12.25 -6.88
N LYS A 5 1.86 -12.89 -7.66
CA LYS A 5 1.55 -14.18 -8.28
C LYS A 5 1.34 -15.30 -7.29
N SER A 6 2.09 -15.29 -6.20
CA SER A 6 2.11 -16.41 -5.26
C SER A 6 1.34 -16.15 -3.98
N LEU A 7 0.46 -15.15 -3.97
CA LEU A 7 -0.37 -14.90 -2.80
C LEU A 7 -1.37 -16.03 -2.61
N ASN A 8 -1.45 -16.53 -1.39
CA ASN A 8 -2.45 -17.53 -1.03
C ASN A 8 -3.78 -16.85 -0.67
N ASP A 9 -4.80 -17.65 -0.39
CA ASP A 9 -6.13 -17.11 -0.10
C ASP A 9 -6.15 -16.26 1.16
N ALA A 10 -5.41 -16.66 2.19
CA ALA A 10 -5.33 -15.87 3.43
C ALA A 10 -4.72 -14.51 3.16
N GLN A 11 -3.68 -14.45 2.35
CA GLN A 11 -3.05 -13.18 1.98
C GLN A 11 -3.98 -12.31 1.15
N ARG A 12 -4.71 -12.89 0.22
CA ARG A 12 -5.69 -12.16 -0.57
C ARG A 12 -6.81 -11.58 0.30
N ASN A 13 -7.24 -12.33 1.30
CA ASN A 13 -8.24 -11.86 2.25
C ASN A 13 -7.72 -10.68 3.07
N LEU A 14 -6.46 -10.72 3.49
CA LEU A 14 -5.85 -9.59 4.19
C LEU A 14 -5.89 -8.33 3.33
N ILE A 15 -5.58 -8.46 2.06
CA ILE A 15 -5.61 -7.33 1.14
C ILE A 15 -7.03 -6.78 1.02
N ALA A 16 -8.00 -7.65 0.78
CA ALA A 16 -9.39 -7.23 0.61
C ALA A 16 -9.95 -6.54 1.85
N GLU A 17 -9.60 -7.03 3.03
CA GLU A 17 -10.09 -6.47 4.29
C GLU A 17 -9.41 -5.15 4.65
N HIS A 18 -8.24 -4.88 4.10
CA HIS A 18 -7.44 -3.73 4.50
C HIS A 18 -7.21 -2.71 3.38
N ILE A 19 -7.94 -2.84 2.28
CA ILE A 19 -7.78 -1.91 1.15
C ILE A 19 -8.04 -0.46 1.57
N GLY A 20 -8.87 -0.24 2.58
CA GLY A 20 -9.15 1.08 3.11
C GLY A 20 -7.92 1.78 3.67
N ILE A 21 -6.89 1.02 4.08
CA ILE A 21 -5.64 1.59 4.58
C ILE A 21 -4.97 2.43 3.48
N VAL A 22 -5.01 1.96 2.24
CA VAL A 22 -4.41 2.68 1.12
C VAL A 22 -5.09 4.03 0.94
N LYS A 23 -6.41 4.04 0.92
CA LYS A 23 -7.19 5.27 0.76
C LYS A 23 -6.95 6.23 1.92
N TRP A 24 -6.99 5.70 3.14
CA TRP A 24 -6.75 6.50 4.33
C TRP A 24 -5.35 7.13 4.32
N THR A 25 -4.35 6.36 3.92
CA THR A 25 -2.98 6.86 3.85
C THR A 25 -2.85 7.99 2.85
N ILE A 26 -3.46 7.85 1.68
CA ILE A 26 -3.40 8.88 0.65
C ILE A 26 -4.05 10.18 1.14
N PHE A 27 -5.23 10.07 1.72
CA PHE A 27 -5.96 11.26 2.17
C PHE A 27 -5.42 11.83 3.47
N GLY A 28 -4.95 10.98 4.37
CA GLY A 28 -4.54 11.41 5.70
C GLY A 28 -3.08 11.80 5.83
N HIS A 29 -2.19 11.13 5.11
CA HIS A 29 -0.75 11.29 5.27
C HIS A 29 -0.05 11.80 4.01
N ILE A 30 -0.65 11.56 2.85
CA ILE A 30 -0.08 11.99 1.58
C ILE A 30 -1.10 12.87 0.89
N LYS A 31 -0.83 14.16 0.85
CA LYS A 31 -1.72 15.09 0.16
C LYS A 31 -1.49 14.97 -1.33
N VAL A 32 -2.52 14.59 -2.04
CA VAL A 32 -2.43 14.44 -3.48
C VAL A 32 -2.47 15.81 -4.14
N ASN A 33 -1.43 16.12 -4.86
CA ASN A 33 -1.40 17.32 -5.70
C ASN A 33 -0.89 16.87 -7.06
N GLU A 34 -1.81 16.59 -7.94
CA GLU A 34 -1.49 16.04 -9.25
C GLU A 34 -0.55 16.95 -10.04
N ASN A 35 -0.75 18.26 -9.94
CA ASN A 35 0.08 19.22 -10.66
C ASN A 35 1.52 19.23 -10.17
N ALA A 36 1.72 19.07 -8.85
CA ALA A 36 3.04 19.14 -8.27
C ALA A 36 3.88 17.89 -8.57
N TYR A 37 3.24 16.72 -8.57
CA TYR A 37 3.97 15.45 -8.65
C TYR A 37 3.77 14.71 -9.97
N GLY A 38 2.85 15.16 -10.80
CA GLY A 38 2.53 14.44 -12.03
C GLY A 38 1.87 13.10 -11.80
N LEU A 39 1.33 12.87 -10.60
CA LEU A 39 0.67 11.63 -10.25
C LEU A 39 -0.76 11.93 -9.82
N SER A 40 -1.71 11.20 -10.41
CA SER A 40 -3.11 11.30 -10.03
C SER A 40 -3.39 10.45 -8.79
N TYR A 41 -4.57 10.66 -8.21
CA TYR A 41 -5.06 9.80 -7.12
C TYR A 41 -5.06 8.33 -7.56
N ASP A 42 -5.48 8.06 -8.79
CA ASP A 42 -5.54 6.69 -9.30
C ASP A 42 -4.14 6.06 -9.37
N ASP A 43 -3.14 6.83 -9.77
CA ASP A 43 -1.76 6.35 -9.79
C ASP A 43 -1.29 5.98 -8.39
N LEU A 44 -1.57 6.84 -7.42
CA LEU A 44 -1.21 6.58 -6.03
C LEU A 44 -1.97 5.40 -5.47
N LEU A 45 -3.25 5.26 -5.82
CA LEU A 45 -4.06 4.14 -5.37
C LEU A 45 -3.50 2.81 -5.89
N GLN A 46 -3.10 2.76 -7.16
CA GLN A 46 -2.50 1.56 -7.72
C GLN A 46 -1.19 1.22 -7.02
N GLU A 47 -0.33 2.21 -6.83
CA GLU A 47 0.94 1.98 -6.14
C GLU A 47 0.72 1.53 -4.71
N GLY A 48 -0.22 2.14 -4.01
CA GLY A 48 -0.55 1.75 -2.65
C GLY A 48 -1.10 0.33 -2.56
N CYS A 49 -1.90 -0.08 -3.53
CA CYS A 49 -2.40 -1.45 -3.58
C CYS A 49 -1.27 -2.46 -3.79
N LEU A 50 -0.29 -2.14 -4.62
CA LEU A 50 0.89 -2.98 -4.78
C LEU A 50 1.68 -3.07 -3.48
N CYS A 51 1.81 -1.97 -2.76
CA CYS A 51 2.47 -1.97 -1.45
C CYS A 51 1.70 -2.82 -0.45
N LEU A 52 0.38 -2.77 -0.48
CA LEU A 52 -0.45 -3.61 0.37
C LEU A 52 -0.25 -5.10 0.05
N CYS A 53 -0.13 -5.43 -1.23
CA CYS A 53 0.17 -6.80 -1.64
C CYS A 53 1.53 -7.25 -1.11
N ASP A 54 2.54 -6.39 -1.17
CA ASP A 54 3.85 -6.68 -0.60
C ASP A 54 3.76 -6.89 0.90
N ALA A 55 2.97 -6.06 1.59
CA ALA A 55 2.77 -6.21 3.03
C ALA A 55 2.15 -7.57 3.35
N ALA A 56 1.13 -7.98 2.60
CA ALA A 56 0.48 -9.26 2.82
C ALA A 56 1.46 -10.42 2.56
N ALA A 57 2.31 -10.28 1.55
CA ALA A 57 3.25 -11.33 1.20
C ALA A 57 4.39 -11.48 2.22
N THR A 58 4.75 -10.40 2.90
CA THR A 58 5.90 -10.40 3.81
C THR A 58 5.53 -10.41 5.28
N TYR A 59 4.25 -10.26 5.60
CA TYR A 59 3.79 -10.23 6.98
C TYR A 59 3.99 -11.60 7.65
N ASP A 60 4.65 -11.60 8.80
CA ASP A 60 4.95 -12.84 9.50
C ASP A 60 4.03 -13.15 10.68
N GLY A 61 3.15 -12.22 11.03
CA GLY A 61 2.20 -12.43 12.12
C GLY A 61 2.77 -12.31 13.51
N GLY A 62 4.06 -11.97 13.64
CA GLY A 62 4.73 -12.09 14.92
C GLY A 62 4.62 -10.92 15.86
N ARG A 63 4.83 -9.70 15.39
CA ARG A 63 5.03 -8.56 16.29
C ARG A 63 3.91 -7.56 16.34
N ALA A 64 3.23 -7.32 15.25
CA ALA A 64 2.20 -6.32 15.16
C ALA A 64 1.01 -6.86 14.39
N LYS A 65 -0.12 -6.23 14.58
CA LYS A 65 -1.28 -6.55 13.77
C LYS A 65 -1.00 -6.18 12.32
N PHE A 66 -1.61 -6.92 11.41
CA PHE A 66 -1.39 -6.66 9.98
C PHE A 66 -1.72 -5.22 9.63
N ALA A 67 -2.79 -4.65 10.19
CA ALA A 67 -3.16 -3.26 9.89
C ALA A 67 -2.03 -2.29 10.19
N THR A 68 -1.36 -2.46 11.33
CA THR A 68 -0.25 -1.61 11.72
C THR A 68 0.94 -1.77 10.77
N TYR A 69 1.27 -3.01 10.46
CA TYR A 69 2.37 -3.31 9.55
C TYR A 69 2.08 -2.74 8.16
N ALA A 70 0.86 -2.96 7.66
CA ALA A 70 0.48 -2.50 6.34
C ALA A 70 0.52 -0.97 6.22
N GLN A 71 0.10 -0.25 7.27
CA GLN A 71 0.15 1.21 7.25
C GLN A 71 1.57 1.71 7.02
N VAL A 72 2.55 1.11 7.67
CA VAL A 72 3.95 1.50 7.52
C VAL A 72 4.44 1.18 6.11
N VAL A 73 4.16 -0.02 5.62
CA VAL A 73 4.61 -0.44 4.30
C VAL A 73 4.01 0.43 3.20
N VAL A 74 2.71 0.66 3.27
CA VAL A 74 2.01 1.45 2.26
C VAL A 74 2.50 2.90 2.28
N ARG A 75 2.60 3.49 3.47
CA ARG A 75 3.04 4.88 3.59
C ARG A 75 4.46 5.06 3.05
N ASN A 76 5.37 4.18 3.45
CA ASN A 76 6.75 4.29 3.00
C ASN A 76 6.87 4.06 1.49
N GLY A 77 6.11 3.12 0.96
CA GLY A 77 6.11 2.86 -0.48
C GLY A 77 5.60 4.04 -1.28
N LEU A 78 4.52 4.67 -0.82
CA LEU A 78 3.96 5.83 -1.49
C LEU A 78 4.90 7.03 -1.43
N LEU A 79 5.51 7.27 -0.26
CA LEU A 79 6.47 8.37 -0.12
C LEU A 79 7.68 8.16 -1.03
N THR A 80 8.18 6.94 -1.11
CA THR A 80 9.28 6.61 -2.00
C THR A 80 8.91 6.91 -3.46
N ARG A 81 7.71 6.55 -3.85
CA ARG A 81 7.23 6.82 -5.21
C ARG A 81 7.21 8.31 -5.53
N LEU A 82 6.76 9.12 -4.58
CA LEU A 82 6.73 10.57 -4.77
C LEU A 82 8.11 11.17 -4.86
N ILE A 83 9.05 10.66 -4.07
CA ILE A 83 10.42 11.19 -4.06
C ILE A 83 11.14 10.91 -5.37
N ILE A 84 10.98 9.73 -5.93
CA ILE A 84 11.72 9.32 -7.13
C ILE A 84 11.02 9.70 -8.42
N THR A 85 9.85 10.24 -8.35
CA THR A 85 9.12 10.72 -9.51
C THR A 85 9.55 12.14 -9.86
#